data_6ee79081f746d0d12c1ed7073af776a8
#
_entry.id   6ee79081f746d0d12c1ed7073af776a8
#
_cell.length_a   1.000
_cell.length_b   1.000
_cell.length_c   1.000
_cell.angle_alpha   90.00
_cell.angle_beta   90.00
_cell.angle_gamma   90.00
#
_symmetry.space_group_name_H-M   'P 1'
#
loop_
_entity.id
_entity.type
_entity.pdbx_description
1 polymer ?
#
loop_
_entity_poly.entity_id
_entity_poly.type
_entity_poly.pdbx_seq_one_letter_code
_entity_poly.pdbx_strand_id
1 'polypeptide(L)'
;MRDDVSGSLKQEGRFSGLTYYQLIDIISIDNTICMSGVVKIYLSTISKKKEVKEFLQDLGQFINRDDFNIDHDFYLNLKDDQRRDKKYTTSYTTLALEYDNNDIVEVLKTLTVEDYSETKIDTDDIHPPILYVFGKKIDEKLVYIKLKIRERNRRCIVCVSFHFAMRPIAFPYNKK
;
A
#
# COMPACT_ATOMS: atom_id res chain seq x y z
N MET A 1 -8.87 1.81 -50.78
CA MET A 1 -8.41 0.74 -49.91
C MET A 1 -7.53 1.35 -48.85
N ARG A 2 -8.03 1.46 -47.67
CA ARG A 2 -7.31 1.97 -46.49
C ARG A 2 -7.34 0.82 -45.49
N ASP A 3 -6.17 0.29 -45.19
CA ASP A 3 -6.02 -0.76 -44.18
C ASP A 3 -5.66 -0.11 -42.86
N ASP A 4 -6.63 -0.14 -41.95
CA ASP A 4 -6.46 0.19 -40.55
C ASP A 4 -5.70 -0.93 -39.84
N VAL A 5 -4.51 -0.63 -39.33
CA VAL A 5 -3.78 -1.50 -38.42
C VAL A 5 -3.76 -0.85 -37.04
N SER A 6 -4.81 -1.09 -36.26
CA SER A 6 -4.80 -0.82 -34.84
C SER A 6 -4.11 -1.97 -34.12
N GLY A 7 -2.81 -1.88 -33.94
CA GLY A 7 -2.02 -2.79 -33.12
C GLY A 7 -2.21 -2.48 -31.63
N SER A 8 -3.10 -3.21 -30.99
CA SER A 8 -3.25 -3.23 -29.53
C SER A 8 -2.03 -3.86 -28.89
N LEU A 9 -1.16 -3.03 -28.26
CA LEU A 9 -0.07 -3.51 -27.41
C LEU A 9 -0.66 -4.01 -26.07
N LYS A 10 -0.82 -5.33 -25.98
CA LYS A 10 -1.09 -6.01 -24.71
C LYS A 10 0.22 -6.07 -23.91
N GLN A 11 0.37 -5.21 -22.93
CA GLN A 11 1.40 -5.37 -21.90
C GLN A 11 0.84 -6.23 -20.77
N GLU A 12 1.23 -7.50 -20.75
CA GLU A 12 0.95 -8.42 -19.64
C GLU A 12 1.94 -8.15 -18.48
N GLY A 13 1.49 -7.41 -17.48
CA GLY A 13 2.17 -7.32 -16.20
C GLY A 13 1.58 -8.36 -15.25
N ARG A 14 2.34 -9.37 -14.86
CA ARG A 14 1.96 -10.31 -13.80
C ARG A 14 2.21 -9.65 -12.45
N PHE A 15 1.15 -9.36 -11.72
CA PHE A 15 1.19 -9.01 -10.31
C PHE A 15 0.74 -10.21 -9.50
N SER A 16 1.55 -10.70 -8.56
CA SER A 16 1.24 -11.68 -7.51
C SER A 16 -0.15 -12.35 -7.61
N GLY A 17 -0.42 -13.06 -8.70
CA GLY A 17 -1.63 -13.86 -8.90
C GLY A 17 -2.85 -13.16 -9.50
N LEU A 18 -2.85 -11.85 -9.70
CA LEU A 18 -3.95 -11.10 -10.34
C LEU A 18 -3.45 -10.35 -11.58
N THR A 19 -4.14 -10.53 -12.70
CA THR A 19 -3.88 -9.73 -13.90
C THR A 19 -4.55 -8.36 -13.78
N TYR A 20 -4.03 -7.36 -14.47
CA TYR A 20 -4.61 -6.00 -14.51
C TYR A 20 -6.11 -5.98 -14.84
N TYR A 21 -6.57 -6.89 -15.68
CA TYR A 21 -8.00 -7.05 -16.03
C TYR A 21 -8.85 -7.58 -14.86
N GLN A 22 -8.31 -8.47 -14.04
CA GLN A 22 -9.02 -8.96 -12.84
C GLN A 22 -9.14 -7.88 -11.77
N LEU A 23 -8.20 -6.95 -11.70
CA LEU A 23 -8.30 -5.76 -10.85
C LEU A 23 -9.42 -4.82 -11.30
N ILE A 24 -9.57 -4.61 -12.61
CA ILE A 24 -10.65 -3.79 -13.17
C ILE A 24 -12.01 -4.44 -12.93
N ASP A 25 -12.13 -5.75 -13.06
CA ASP A 25 -13.37 -6.49 -12.82
C ASP A 25 -13.77 -6.46 -11.34
N ILE A 26 -12.81 -6.55 -10.41
CA ILE A 26 -13.07 -6.41 -8.96
C ILE A 26 -13.49 -4.98 -8.61
N ILE A 27 -12.94 -3.98 -9.28
CA ILE A 27 -13.28 -2.57 -9.10
C ILE A 27 -14.69 -2.26 -9.66
N SER A 28 -15.13 -3.02 -10.66
CA SER A 28 -16.39 -2.76 -11.40
C SER A 28 -17.65 -3.21 -10.66
N ILE A 29 -17.56 -4.04 -9.62
CA ILE A 29 -18.71 -4.75 -9.07
C ILE A 29 -19.40 -4.05 -7.91
N ASP A 30 -18.76 -3.18 -7.13
CA ASP A 30 -19.38 -2.73 -5.87
C ASP A 30 -19.53 -1.22 -5.61
N ASN A 31 -19.10 -0.29 -6.46
CA ASN A 31 -19.31 1.14 -6.17
C ASN A 31 -19.46 2.04 -7.41
N THR A 32 -20.41 1.74 -8.28
CA THR A 32 -20.82 2.69 -9.32
C THR A 32 -22.00 3.53 -8.83
N ILE A 33 -21.73 4.70 -8.28
CA ILE A 33 -22.72 5.77 -8.18
C ILE A 33 -22.32 6.81 -9.22
N CYS A 34 -23.04 6.80 -10.34
CA CYS A 34 -22.94 7.80 -11.39
C CYS A 34 -23.87 8.97 -11.05
N MET A 35 -23.29 10.12 -10.68
CA MET A 35 -23.95 11.42 -10.74
C MET A 35 -22.94 12.50 -11.11
N SER A 36 -23.10 13.02 -12.31
CA SER A 36 -22.55 14.27 -12.85
C SER A 36 -21.18 14.76 -12.34
N GLY A 37 -20.12 14.43 -13.08
CA GLY A 37 -19.02 15.38 -13.27
C GLY A 37 -17.74 15.15 -12.52
N VAL A 38 -17.67 14.37 -11.44
CA VAL A 38 -16.41 13.93 -10.81
C VAL A 38 -16.60 12.54 -10.21
N VAL A 39 -16.12 11.52 -10.90
CA VAL A 39 -16.06 10.16 -10.33
C VAL A 39 -14.92 10.13 -9.30
N LYS A 40 -15.23 10.35 -8.03
CA LYS A 40 -14.29 10.13 -6.95
C LYS A 40 -14.32 8.64 -6.60
N ILE A 41 -13.54 7.86 -7.34
CA ILE A 41 -13.46 6.42 -7.11
C ILE A 41 -12.68 6.20 -5.81
N TYR A 42 -13.38 5.95 -4.70
CA TYR A 42 -12.77 5.46 -3.47
C TYR A 42 -12.52 3.96 -3.64
N LEU A 43 -11.39 3.61 -4.22
CA LEU A 43 -11.01 2.23 -4.42
C LEU A 43 -10.31 1.70 -3.16
N SER A 44 -11.13 1.38 -2.16
CA SER A 44 -10.72 0.59 -1.00
C SER A 44 -11.47 -0.73 -1.05
N THR A 45 -10.76 -1.84 -0.89
CA THR A 45 -11.32 -3.19 -0.85
C THR A 45 -10.66 -4.01 0.24
N ILE A 46 -11.24 -5.13 0.61
CA ILE A 46 -10.65 -6.09 1.53
C ILE A 46 -10.07 -7.23 0.68
N SER A 47 -8.75 -7.29 0.58
CA SER A 47 -8.05 -8.40 -0.06
C SER A 47 -8.25 -9.69 0.70
N LYS A 48 -8.27 -10.83 -0.01
CA LYS A 48 -8.40 -12.15 0.64
C LYS A 48 -7.24 -12.38 1.60
N LYS A 49 -7.53 -13.07 2.71
CA LYS A 49 -6.53 -13.40 3.74
C LYS A 49 -5.27 -14.06 3.15
N LYS A 50 -5.42 -14.89 2.11
CA LYS A 50 -4.31 -15.52 1.39
C LYS A 50 -3.40 -14.49 0.72
N GLU A 51 -3.98 -13.52 0.02
CA GLU A 51 -3.24 -12.45 -0.69
C GLU A 51 -2.44 -11.57 0.30
N VAL A 52 -3.04 -11.25 1.44
CA VAL A 52 -2.35 -10.51 2.50
C VAL A 52 -1.17 -11.31 3.07
N LYS A 53 -1.35 -12.64 3.26
CA LYS A 53 -0.26 -13.51 3.71
C LYS A 53 0.88 -13.57 2.71
N GLU A 54 0.56 -13.72 1.42
CA GLU A 54 1.54 -13.75 0.34
C GLU A 54 2.32 -12.44 0.27
N PHE A 55 1.64 -11.29 0.39
CA PHE A 55 2.29 -9.99 0.47
C PHE A 55 3.24 -9.87 1.67
N LEU A 56 2.80 -10.27 2.86
CA LEU A 56 3.62 -10.21 4.08
C LEU A 56 4.82 -11.17 4.01
N GLN A 57 4.63 -12.35 3.41
CA GLN A 57 5.72 -13.29 3.18
C GLN A 57 6.76 -12.71 2.21
N ASP A 58 6.32 -12.10 1.13
CA ASP A 58 7.17 -11.46 0.15
C ASP A 58 7.92 -10.25 0.76
N LEU A 59 7.21 -9.42 1.54
CA LEU A 59 7.80 -8.32 2.30
C LEU A 59 8.90 -8.81 3.26
N GLY A 60 8.61 -9.85 4.04
CA GLY A 60 9.57 -10.44 4.97
C GLY A 60 10.79 -11.04 4.26
N GLN A 61 10.59 -11.76 3.16
CA GLN A 61 11.70 -12.30 2.35
C GLN A 61 12.56 -11.18 1.78
N PHE A 62 11.94 -10.09 1.32
CA PHE A 62 12.66 -8.97 0.76
C PHE A 62 13.50 -8.22 1.79
N ILE A 63 12.97 -7.97 2.98
CA ILE A 63 13.68 -7.26 4.06
C ILE A 63 14.82 -8.11 4.65
N ASN A 64 14.65 -9.43 4.72
CA ASN A 64 15.62 -10.33 5.35
C ASN A 64 16.68 -10.88 4.37
N ARG A 65 16.81 -10.32 3.17
CA ARG A 65 17.88 -10.69 2.24
C ARG A 65 19.24 -10.23 2.79
N ASP A 66 20.29 -10.99 2.53
CA ASP A 66 21.66 -10.65 2.94
C ASP A 66 22.16 -9.34 2.31
N ASP A 67 21.66 -8.99 1.12
CA ASP A 67 22.00 -7.79 0.36
C ASP A 67 21.00 -6.63 0.54
N PHE A 68 20.05 -6.73 1.49
CA PHE A 68 19.11 -5.65 1.76
C PHE A 68 19.84 -4.39 2.22
N ASN A 69 19.63 -3.31 1.49
CA ASN A 69 20.22 -2.00 1.79
C ASN A 69 19.13 -0.95 1.96
N ILE A 70 19.00 -0.43 3.16
CA ILE A 70 17.92 0.47 3.54
C ILE A 70 17.90 1.77 2.72
N ASP A 71 19.06 2.27 2.32
CA ASP A 71 19.16 3.53 1.55
C ASP A 71 18.66 3.37 0.11
N HIS A 72 18.60 2.15 -0.38
CA HIS A 72 18.21 1.84 -1.75
C HIS A 72 16.94 1.01 -1.86
N ASP A 73 16.65 0.17 -0.88
CA ASP A 73 15.57 -0.82 -0.93
C ASP A 73 14.35 -0.40 -0.13
N PHE A 74 14.44 0.72 0.63
CA PHE A 74 13.35 1.31 1.37
C PHE A 74 13.19 2.79 1.05
N TYR A 75 11.95 3.20 0.80
CA TYR A 75 11.58 4.61 0.58
C TYR A 75 10.42 4.99 1.50
N LEU A 76 10.67 5.97 2.37
CA LEU A 76 9.65 6.59 3.21
C LEU A 76 9.16 7.89 2.58
N ASN A 77 7.87 8.00 2.32
CA ASN A 77 7.28 9.23 1.81
C ASN A 77 7.07 10.25 2.95
N LEU A 78 7.88 11.29 2.94
CA LEU A 78 7.81 12.41 3.87
C LEU A 78 7.06 13.62 3.30
N LYS A 79 6.43 13.50 2.12
CA LYS A 79 5.68 14.61 1.53
C LYS A 79 4.68 15.15 2.54
N ASP A 80 4.77 16.45 2.79
CA ASP A 80 3.83 17.17 3.64
C ASP A 80 2.47 17.12 2.94
N ASP A 81 1.55 16.37 3.50
CA ASP A 81 0.19 16.44 3.05
C ASP A 81 -0.44 17.69 3.68
N GLN A 82 -1.32 18.32 2.94
CA GLN A 82 -1.98 19.57 3.35
C GLN A 82 -2.99 19.33 4.51
N ARG A 83 -2.76 18.33 5.37
CA ARG A 83 -3.61 18.08 6.54
C ARG A 83 -3.46 19.22 7.51
N ARG A 84 -4.60 19.69 8.01
CA ARG A 84 -4.64 20.78 8.99
C ARG A 84 -3.94 20.42 10.31
N ASP A 85 -3.97 19.16 10.70
CA ASP A 85 -3.38 18.68 11.94
C ASP A 85 -2.12 17.86 11.64
N LYS A 86 -0.97 18.50 11.82
CA LYS A 86 0.35 17.93 11.53
C LYS A 86 0.70 16.70 12.37
N LYS A 87 0.03 16.50 13.53
CA LYS A 87 0.27 15.30 14.38
C LYS A 87 -0.07 13.97 13.70
N TYR A 88 -0.79 14.00 12.58
CA TYR A 88 -1.13 12.83 11.78
C TYR A 88 -0.30 12.73 10.49
N THR A 89 0.85 13.37 10.43
CA THR A 89 1.81 13.24 9.33
C THR A 89 2.90 12.22 9.64
N THR A 90 3.53 11.68 8.61
CA THR A 90 4.67 10.78 8.76
C THR A 90 5.80 11.45 9.51
N SER A 91 6.19 12.67 9.10
CA SER A 91 7.28 13.43 9.73
C SER A 91 7.05 13.69 11.22
N TYR A 92 5.82 14.02 11.62
CA TYR A 92 5.52 14.19 13.05
C TYR A 92 5.61 12.87 13.81
N THR A 93 5.07 11.80 13.25
CA THR A 93 5.04 10.49 13.92
C THR A 93 6.44 9.92 14.12
N THR A 94 7.29 9.99 13.09
CA THR A 94 8.68 9.52 13.19
C THR A 94 9.47 10.32 14.24
N LEU A 95 9.30 11.63 14.25
CA LEU A 95 9.92 12.48 15.29
C LEU A 95 9.39 12.16 16.70
N ALA A 96 8.08 11.99 16.85
CA ALA A 96 7.45 11.72 18.15
C ALA A 96 7.76 10.32 18.71
N LEU A 97 8.12 9.37 17.86
CA LEU A 97 8.57 8.02 18.23
C LEU A 97 10.11 7.94 18.32
N GLU A 98 10.83 8.98 17.88
CA GLU A 98 12.29 8.99 17.72
C GLU A 98 12.77 7.88 16.75
N TYR A 99 11.96 7.60 15.69
CA TYR A 99 12.20 6.52 14.72
C TYR A 99 12.94 7.04 13.50
N ASP A 100 13.96 6.27 13.10
CA ASP A 100 14.58 6.37 11.79
C ASP A 100 14.01 5.31 10.80
N ASN A 101 14.61 5.19 9.62
CA ASN A 101 14.20 4.22 8.62
C ASN A 101 14.40 2.76 9.09
N ASN A 102 15.45 2.49 9.91
CA ASN A 102 15.69 1.15 10.42
C ASN A 102 14.59 0.74 11.38
N ASP A 103 14.18 1.62 12.30
CA ASP A 103 13.11 1.36 13.25
C ASP A 103 11.79 1.07 12.53
N ILE A 104 11.50 1.84 11.47
CA ILE A 104 10.30 1.61 10.65
C ILE A 104 10.37 0.23 9.98
N VAL A 105 11.51 -0.13 9.38
CA VAL A 105 11.69 -1.45 8.76
C VAL A 105 11.54 -2.57 9.78
N GLU A 106 12.03 -2.40 11.01
CA GLU A 106 11.79 -3.38 12.10
C GLU A 106 10.30 -3.50 12.43
N VAL A 107 9.55 -2.39 12.47
CA VAL A 107 8.09 -2.45 12.61
C VAL A 107 7.46 -3.23 11.46
N LEU A 108 7.89 -3.00 10.20
CA LEU A 108 7.34 -3.70 9.04
C LEU A 108 7.58 -5.22 9.12
N LYS A 109 8.69 -5.68 9.66
CA LYS A 109 8.97 -7.11 9.91
C LYS A 109 7.97 -7.75 10.86
N THR A 110 7.38 -6.98 11.77
CA THR A 110 6.43 -7.47 12.77
C THR A 110 4.97 -7.47 12.31
N LEU A 111 4.70 -7.01 11.09
CA LEU A 111 3.34 -6.96 10.57
C LEU A 111 2.78 -8.38 10.37
N THR A 112 1.52 -8.53 10.77
CA THR A 112 0.78 -9.79 10.66
C THR A 112 -0.52 -9.57 9.88
N VAL A 113 -1.18 -10.65 9.53
CA VAL A 113 -2.50 -10.59 8.87
C VAL A 113 -3.55 -9.94 9.76
N GLU A 114 -3.40 -10.07 11.06
CA GLU A 114 -4.29 -9.48 12.06
C GLU A 114 -4.15 -7.96 12.13
N ASP A 115 -3.01 -7.41 11.72
CA ASP A 115 -2.76 -5.96 11.59
C ASP A 115 -3.32 -5.38 10.29
N TYR A 116 -3.71 -6.21 9.32
CA TYR A 116 -4.25 -5.75 8.03
C TYR A 116 -5.60 -5.06 8.18
N SER A 117 -5.78 -3.97 7.42
CA SER A 117 -7.01 -3.20 7.39
C SER A 117 -7.72 -3.28 6.03
N GLU A 118 -7.10 -2.75 5.01
CA GLU A 118 -7.70 -2.62 3.68
C GLU A 118 -6.62 -2.59 2.59
N THR A 119 -7.04 -2.69 1.35
CA THR A 119 -6.21 -2.50 0.16
C THR A 119 -6.73 -1.30 -0.62
N LYS A 120 -5.83 -0.44 -1.07
CA LYS A 120 -6.15 0.77 -1.85
C LYS A 120 -5.48 0.77 -3.20
N ILE A 121 -6.05 1.51 -4.15
CA ILE A 121 -5.39 1.80 -5.41
C ILE A 121 -4.48 3.02 -5.24
N ASP A 122 -3.25 2.89 -5.72
CA ASP A 122 -2.31 4.00 -5.82
C ASP A 122 -2.59 4.77 -7.11
N THR A 123 -3.15 5.96 -6.97
CA THR A 123 -3.43 6.85 -8.12
C THR A 123 -2.23 7.65 -8.56
N ASP A 124 -1.21 7.74 -7.71
CA ASP A 124 0.02 8.49 -7.99
C ASP A 124 1.07 7.63 -8.69
N ASP A 125 1.04 6.32 -8.46
CA ASP A 125 1.93 5.36 -9.11
C ASP A 125 1.22 4.02 -9.35
N ILE A 126 0.80 3.80 -10.58
CA ILE A 126 0.09 2.57 -11.00
C ILE A 126 0.99 1.34 -11.17
N HIS A 127 2.28 1.39 -10.76
CA HIS A 127 3.25 0.29 -10.93
C HIS A 127 3.96 -0.12 -9.62
N PRO A 128 3.40 -1.04 -8.83
CA PRO A 128 2.07 -1.64 -8.85
C PRO A 128 0.99 -0.67 -8.35
N PRO A 129 -0.26 -0.84 -8.77
CA PRO A 129 -1.34 0.07 -8.36
C PRO A 129 -1.88 -0.21 -6.97
N ILE A 130 -1.41 -1.25 -6.29
CA ILE A 130 -1.99 -1.74 -5.03
C ILE A 130 -1.14 -1.30 -3.84
N LEU A 131 -1.80 -0.69 -2.86
CA LEU A 131 -1.27 -0.31 -1.56
C LEU A 131 -1.95 -1.13 -0.47
N TYR A 132 -1.17 -1.85 0.32
CA TYR A 132 -1.67 -2.53 1.51
C TYR A 132 -1.65 -1.60 2.71
N VAL A 133 -2.74 -1.60 3.47
CA VAL A 133 -2.92 -0.77 4.66
C VAL A 133 -2.98 -1.65 5.90
N PHE A 134 -2.19 -1.26 6.89
CA PHE A 134 -2.11 -1.92 8.19
C PHE A 134 -2.29 -0.90 9.31
N GLY A 135 -2.70 -1.39 10.48
CA GLY A 135 -2.67 -0.64 11.72
C GLY A 135 -1.81 -1.39 12.75
N LYS A 136 -0.81 -0.72 13.31
CA LYS A 136 0.08 -1.31 14.32
C LYS A 136 0.07 -0.47 15.59
N LYS A 137 -0.09 -1.14 16.73
CA LYS A 137 0.01 -0.45 18.02
C LYS A 137 1.48 -0.31 18.40
N ILE A 138 1.94 0.92 18.60
CA ILE A 138 3.29 1.28 18.99
C ILE A 138 3.14 2.27 20.14
N ASP A 139 3.77 2.01 21.30
CA ASP A 139 3.71 2.86 22.50
C ASP A 139 2.29 3.34 22.82
N GLU A 140 1.36 2.39 22.92
CA GLU A 140 -0.07 2.61 23.19
C GLU A 140 -0.82 3.43 22.10
N LYS A 141 -0.15 3.90 21.07
CA LYS A 141 -0.74 4.63 19.95
C LYS A 141 -0.91 3.74 18.73
N LEU A 142 -2.03 3.89 18.04
CA LEU A 142 -2.27 3.19 16.79
C LEU A 142 -1.62 3.96 15.64
N VAL A 143 -0.73 3.30 14.90
CA VAL A 143 -0.05 3.83 13.72
C VAL A 143 -0.69 3.26 12.47
N TYR A 144 -1.07 4.14 11.54
CA TYR A 144 -1.56 3.81 10.21
C TYR A 144 -0.37 3.67 9.27
N ILE A 145 -0.24 2.49 8.65
CA ILE A 145 0.86 2.14 7.77
C ILE A 145 0.29 1.80 6.40
N LYS A 146 0.78 2.46 5.35
CA LYS A 146 0.37 2.22 3.97
C LYS A 146 1.59 2.01 3.11
N LEU A 147 1.74 0.82 2.49
CA LEU A 147 2.94 0.45 1.77
C LEU A 147 2.64 -0.45 0.57
N LYS A 148 3.63 -0.54 -0.31
CA LYS A 148 3.71 -1.49 -1.43
C LYS A 148 5.15 -1.91 -1.68
N ILE A 149 5.35 -3.02 -2.39
CA ILE A 149 6.64 -3.39 -2.97
C ILE A 149 6.58 -2.99 -4.45
N ARG A 150 7.46 -2.10 -4.86
CA ARG A 150 7.57 -1.62 -6.24
C ARG A 150 8.64 -2.39 -6.98
N GLU A 151 8.32 -2.93 -8.15
CA GLU A 151 9.23 -3.75 -8.97
C GLU A 151 9.94 -2.94 -10.08
N ARG A 152 9.42 -1.75 -10.41
CA ARG A 152 9.91 -0.95 -11.54
C ARG A 152 11.30 -0.36 -11.25
N ASN A 153 12.22 -0.48 -12.23
CA ASN A 153 13.61 -0.06 -12.21
C ASN A 153 14.45 -0.84 -11.19
N ARG A 154 14.20 -0.67 -9.91
CA ARG A 154 14.76 -1.43 -8.80
C ARG A 154 13.63 -1.80 -7.85
N ARG A 155 13.64 -3.04 -7.40
CA ARG A 155 12.71 -3.52 -6.38
C ARG A 155 12.96 -2.76 -5.09
N CYS A 156 11.91 -2.15 -4.52
CA CYS A 156 12.01 -1.45 -3.25
C CYS A 156 10.67 -1.41 -2.52
N ILE A 157 10.72 -1.31 -1.20
CA ILE A 157 9.57 -1.05 -0.36
C ILE A 157 9.26 0.45 -0.41
N VAL A 158 8.03 0.80 -0.75
CA VAL A 158 7.55 2.18 -0.70
C VAL A 158 6.54 2.31 0.45
N CYS A 159 6.96 2.90 1.56
CA CYS A 159 6.09 3.26 2.66
C CYS A 159 5.49 4.65 2.40
N VAL A 160 4.25 4.65 1.91
CA VAL A 160 3.53 5.89 1.52
C VAL A 160 3.02 6.63 2.73
N SER A 161 2.73 5.91 3.83
CA SER A 161 2.25 6.52 5.08
C SER A 161 2.74 5.71 6.27
N PHE A 162 3.25 6.41 7.27
CA PHE A 162 3.59 5.86 8.58
C PHE A 162 3.27 6.94 9.62
N HIS A 163 2.02 7.00 10.08
CA HIS A 163 1.59 8.07 10.96
C HIS A 163 0.56 7.63 11.98
N PHE A 164 0.43 8.34 13.09
CA PHE A 164 -0.62 8.06 14.07
C PHE A 164 -1.99 8.07 13.41
N ALA A 165 -2.81 7.09 13.75
CA ALA A 165 -4.13 6.93 13.17
C ALA A 165 -5.03 8.10 13.57
N MET A 166 -5.58 8.80 12.57
CA MET A 166 -6.52 9.91 12.79
C MET A 166 -7.93 9.40 13.13
N ARG A 167 -8.23 8.16 12.74
CA ARG A 167 -9.55 7.52 12.91
C ARG A 167 -9.36 6.08 13.35
N PRO A 168 -10.36 5.44 13.95
CA PRO A 168 -10.33 4.01 14.20
C PRO A 168 -10.02 3.22 12.92
N ILE A 169 -9.19 2.20 13.03
CA ILE A 169 -8.83 1.29 11.94
C ILE A 169 -9.63 0.01 12.14
N ALA A 170 -10.27 -0.48 11.07
CA ALA A 170 -10.93 -1.77 11.07
C ALA A 170 -9.91 -2.87 10.78
N PHE A 171 -10.04 -4.01 11.44
CA PHE A 171 -9.16 -5.17 11.28
C PHE A 171 -9.99 -6.40 10.89
N PRO A 172 -10.22 -6.64 9.59
CA PRO A 172 -11.13 -7.67 9.11
C PRO A 172 -10.69 -9.09 9.49
N TYR A 173 -9.40 -9.28 9.79
CA TYR A 173 -8.84 -10.59 10.12
C TYR A 173 -8.43 -10.76 11.59
N ASN A 174 -8.59 -9.72 12.40
CA ASN A 174 -8.40 -9.81 13.84
C ASN A 174 -9.65 -10.41 14.46
N LYS A 175 -9.60 -11.70 14.81
CA LYS A 175 -10.65 -12.34 15.60
C LYS A 175 -10.48 -11.92 17.06
N LYS A 176 -11.36 -11.08 17.56
CA LYS A 176 -11.55 -10.89 18.99
C LYS A 176 -12.19 -12.13 19.60
#